data_dc745ae94e89064925fb31a578a97d8f
#
_entry.id   dc745ae94e89064925fb31a578a97d8f
#
_cell.length_a   1.000
_cell.length_b   1.000
_cell.length_c   1.000
_cell.angle_alpha   90.00
_cell.angle_beta   90.00
_cell.angle_gamma   90.00
#
_symmetry.space_group_name_H-M   'P 1'
#
loop_
_entity.id
_entity.type
_entity.pdbx_description
1 polymer ?
#
loop_
_entity_poly.entity_id
_entity_poly.type
_entity_poly.pdbx_seq_one_letter_code
_entity_poly.pdbx_strand_id
1 'polypeptide(L)'
;MNILLTGGAGYIGSHTFIALREAGFEPVILDNFANSHPVVLERLARITGQPVTLERGDVLDTPWLEAVLRHHQPVGVVHFAGDKAVGESVANPLKYFHHNIGGAVSLLRAMAAVHADGSAPQQPTLVFSSSATVYGDPTTVPILEDFPRSHTSPYGHSKLVIEDMLSALRQTGAVSPASPAWRIGVLRYFNPAGAHESGLIGEDPADIPNNLMPYVTQVAVGQRPHVNVFGSDYPTPDGTGVRDFIHVQDLAAGHVAALRTLLDHNKSFTVNLGTGRGVSVLEVLRAVERTSGRTVPFKFAPRRAGDVAQCYADASLAKHLLGWEALRSLEEMCADAWRWQSANPNGYRG
;
A
#
# COMPACT_ATOMS: atom_id res chain seq x y z
N MET A 1 0.86 -4.18 -22.56
CA MET A 1 1.98 -3.39 -22.01
C MET A 1 2.33 -3.95 -20.66
N ASN A 2 3.57 -4.41 -20.47
CA ASN A 2 4.02 -5.00 -19.22
C ASN A 2 4.20 -3.95 -18.12
N ILE A 3 3.77 -4.28 -16.90
CA ILE A 3 3.97 -3.47 -15.67
C ILE A 3 4.62 -4.37 -14.63
N LEU A 4 5.75 -3.95 -14.06
CA LEU A 4 6.40 -4.69 -12.99
C LEU A 4 5.81 -4.29 -11.64
N LEU A 5 5.35 -5.27 -10.85
CA LEU A 5 4.83 -5.09 -9.50
C LEU A 5 5.80 -5.68 -8.48
N THR A 6 6.64 -4.88 -7.84
CA THR A 6 7.46 -5.37 -6.74
C THR A 6 6.62 -5.50 -5.47
N GLY A 7 6.72 -6.62 -4.76
CA GLY A 7 5.80 -6.95 -3.66
C GLY A 7 4.38 -7.28 -4.16
N GLY A 8 4.27 -7.74 -5.42
CA GLY A 8 3.00 -7.94 -6.11
C GLY A 8 2.13 -9.07 -5.56
N ALA A 9 2.70 -10.03 -4.82
CA ALA A 9 1.94 -11.07 -4.13
C ALA A 9 1.41 -10.64 -2.75
N GLY A 10 1.78 -9.45 -2.26
CA GLY A 10 1.29 -8.87 -1.03
C GLY A 10 -0.17 -8.41 -1.12
N TYR A 11 -0.72 -7.95 0.01
CA TYR A 11 -2.13 -7.52 0.12
C TYR A 11 -2.53 -6.48 -0.94
N ILE A 12 -1.85 -5.32 -0.99
CA ILE A 12 -2.19 -4.26 -1.94
C ILE A 12 -1.76 -4.65 -3.35
N GLY A 13 -0.58 -5.28 -3.50
CA GLY A 13 -0.03 -5.70 -4.79
C GLY A 13 -0.93 -6.67 -5.54
N SER A 14 -1.50 -7.66 -4.86
CA SER A 14 -2.41 -8.65 -5.46
C SER A 14 -3.73 -8.02 -5.97
N HIS A 15 -4.30 -7.07 -5.22
CA HIS A 15 -5.47 -6.33 -5.68
C HIS A 15 -5.14 -5.40 -6.85
N THR A 16 -3.96 -4.77 -6.82
CA THR A 16 -3.48 -3.93 -7.95
C THR A 16 -3.19 -4.77 -9.19
N PHE A 17 -2.72 -6.03 -9.04
CA PHE A 17 -2.58 -6.97 -10.15
C PHE A 17 -3.90 -7.14 -10.90
N ILE A 18 -5.01 -7.38 -10.18
CA ILE A 18 -6.33 -7.53 -10.78
C ILE A 18 -6.74 -6.25 -11.51
N ALA A 19 -6.67 -5.11 -10.82
CA ALA A 19 -7.05 -3.81 -11.40
C ALA A 19 -6.25 -3.46 -12.66
N LEU A 20 -4.95 -3.82 -12.73
CA LEU A 20 -4.13 -3.65 -13.93
C LEU A 20 -4.58 -4.57 -15.08
N ARG A 21 -4.92 -5.84 -14.77
CA ARG A 21 -5.47 -6.78 -15.77
C ARG A 21 -6.77 -6.24 -16.37
N GLU A 22 -7.69 -5.80 -15.53
CA GLU A 22 -8.96 -5.19 -15.94
C GLU A 22 -8.75 -3.92 -16.77
N ALA A 23 -7.68 -3.18 -16.50
CA ALA A 23 -7.30 -1.99 -17.23
C ALA A 23 -6.57 -2.27 -18.56
N GLY A 24 -6.33 -3.55 -18.92
CA GLY A 24 -5.67 -3.98 -20.16
C GLY A 24 -4.15 -4.00 -20.12
N PHE A 25 -3.54 -3.94 -18.93
CA PHE A 25 -2.10 -4.12 -18.75
C PHE A 25 -1.75 -5.60 -18.51
N GLU A 26 -0.46 -5.92 -18.69
CA GLU A 26 0.13 -7.22 -18.39
C GLU A 26 1.05 -7.12 -17.16
N PRO A 27 0.51 -7.28 -15.94
CA PRO A 27 1.33 -7.18 -14.75
C PRO A 27 2.22 -8.41 -14.55
N VAL A 28 3.49 -8.17 -14.23
CA VAL A 28 4.49 -9.15 -13.81
C VAL A 28 4.74 -8.97 -12.33
N ILE A 29 4.47 -9.99 -11.53
CA ILE A 29 4.72 -9.97 -10.09
C ILE A 29 6.20 -10.25 -9.84
N LEU A 30 6.86 -9.41 -9.02
CA LEU A 30 8.15 -9.64 -8.43
C LEU A 30 7.96 -9.74 -6.91
N ASP A 31 8.29 -10.90 -6.31
CA ASP A 31 8.09 -11.13 -4.89
C ASP A 31 9.05 -12.19 -4.34
N ASN A 32 9.58 -11.98 -3.13
CA ASN A 32 10.40 -12.97 -2.44
C ASN A 32 9.62 -13.84 -1.45
N PHE A 33 8.33 -13.56 -1.26
CA PHE A 33 7.42 -14.21 -0.31
C PHE A 33 7.82 -14.09 1.16
N ALA A 34 8.57 -13.05 1.53
CA ALA A 34 8.93 -12.82 2.93
C ALA A 34 7.71 -12.50 3.81
N ASN A 35 6.69 -11.82 3.26
CA ASN A 35 5.44 -11.45 3.96
C ASN A 35 4.20 -11.63 3.06
N SER A 36 4.24 -12.56 2.14
CA SER A 36 3.16 -12.95 1.23
C SER A 36 3.13 -14.47 1.08
N HIS A 37 2.16 -15.01 0.36
CA HIS A 37 2.03 -16.47 0.22
C HIS A 37 1.91 -16.88 -1.26
N PRO A 38 2.62 -17.94 -1.73
CA PRO A 38 2.56 -18.39 -3.14
C PRO A 38 1.15 -18.74 -3.63
N VAL A 39 0.27 -19.20 -2.76
CA VAL A 39 -1.15 -19.51 -3.06
C VAL A 39 -1.90 -18.31 -3.63
N VAL A 40 -1.44 -17.08 -3.35
CA VAL A 40 -2.02 -15.87 -3.93
C VAL A 40 -2.00 -15.92 -5.46
N LEU A 41 -0.94 -16.46 -6.07
CA LEU A 41 -0.82 -16.57 -7.53
C LEU A 41 -1.91 -17.45 -8.15
N GLU A 42 -2.19 -18.59 -7.53
CA GLU A 42 -3.26 -19.51 -7.97
C GLU A 42 -4.63 -18.82 -7.86
N ARG A 43 -4.85 -18.08 -6.76
CA ARG A 43 -6.10 -17.35 -6.54
C ARG A 43 -6.27 -16.19 -7.50
N LEU A 44 -5.19 -15.47 -7.83
CA LEU A 44 -5.19 -14.44 -8.87
C LEU A 44 -5.52 -15.04 -10.25
N ALA A 45 -4.91 -16.17 -10.60
CA ALA A 45 -5.22 -16.87 -11.85
C ALA A 45 -6.70 -17.29 -11.92
N ARG A 46 -7.29 -17.75 -10.81
CA ARG A 46 -8.72 -18.08 -10.72
C ARG A 46 -9.63 -16.86 -10.88
N ILE A 47 -9.26 -15.70 -10.30
CA ILE A 47 -10.05 -14.48 -10.40
C ILE A 47 -9.99 -13.92 -11.81
N THR A 48 -8.81 -13.85 -12.41
CA THR A 48 -8.60 -13.21 -13.70
C THR A 48 -8.83 -14.13 -14.90
N GLY A 49 -8.92 -15.45 -14.66
CA GLY A 49 -9.01 -16.46 -15.73
C GLY A 49 -7.74 -16.63 -16.55
N GLN A 50 -6.61 -16.05 -16.10
CA GLN A 50 -5.35 -16.03 -16.84
C GLN A 50 -4.15 -16.39 -15.95
N PRO A 51 -3.07 -16.97 -16.50
CA PRO A 51 -1.88 -17.28 -15.75
C PRO A 51 -1.21 -16.01 -15.20
N VAL A 52 -0.54 -16.15 -14.06
CA VAL A 52 0.22 -15.06 -13.41
C VAL A 52 1.70 -15.24 -13.72
N THR A 53 2.31 -14.21 -14.29
CA THR A 53 3.77 -14.18 -14.49
C THR A 53 4.44 -13.76 -13.19
N LEU A 54 5.36 -14.58 -12.69
CA LEU A 54 6.12 -14.37 -11.46
C LEU A 54 7.62 -14.36 -11.73
N GLU A 55 8.28 -13.34 -11.23
CA GLU A 55 9.72 -13.28 -10.98
C GLU A 55 9.96 -13.43 -9.47
N ARG A 56 10.51 -14.58 -9.07
CA ARG A 56 10.80 -14.85 -7.65
C ARG A 56 12.18 -14.36 -7.28
N GLY A 57 12.27 -13.29 -6.50
CA GLY A 57 13.54 -12.71 -6.08
C GLY A 57 13.40 -11.51 -5.17
N ASP A 58 14.52 -10.91 -4.80
CA ASP A 58 14.58 -9.81 -3.85
C ASP A 58 14.90 -8.48 -4.52
N VAL A 59 14.22 -7.41 -4.14
CA VAL A 59 14.47 -6.06 -4.64
C VAL A 59 15.85 -5.50 -4.23
N LEU A 60 16.55 -6.14 -3.32
CA LEU A 60 17.93 -5.79 -2.95
C LEU A 60 18.97 -6.28 -3.98
N ASP A 61 18.61 -7.20 -4.87
CA ASP A 61 19.50 -7.74 -5.90
C ASP A 61 19.45 -6.89 -7.18
N THR A 62 20.28 -5.84 -7.24
CA THR A 62 20.34 -4.93 -8.40
C THR A 62 20.64 -5.66 -9.72
N PRO A 63 21.66 -6.55 -9.83
CA PRO A 63 21.95 -7.25 -11.09
C PRO A 63 20.78 -8.11 -11.57
N TRP A 64 20.11 -8.79 -10.65
CA TRP A 64 18.92 -9.59 -10.99
C TRP A 64 17.75 -8.70 -11.44
N LEU A 65 17.49 -7.57 -10.77
CA LEU A 65 16.48 -6.59 -11.19
C LEU A 65 16.74 -6.06 -12.60
N GLU A 66 18.00 -5.78 -12.94
CA GLU A 66 18.36 -5.37 -14.32
C GLU A 66 18.01 -6.45 -15.34
N ALA A 67 18.30 -7.73 -15.02
CA ALA A 67 17.95 -8.84 -15.92
C ALA A 67 16.42 -8.97 -16.09
N VAL A 68 15.65 -8.87 -15.02
CA VAL A 68 14.17 -8.86 -15.05
C VAL A 68 13.63 -7.70 -15.90
N LEU A 69 14.14 -6.49 -15.67
CA LEU A 69 13.72 -5.30 -16.43
C LEU A 69 14.05 -5.41 -17.92
N ARG A 70 15.23 -5.95 -18.29
CA ARG A 70 15.60 -6.21 -19.71
C ARG A 70 14.71 -7.29 -20.33
N HIS A 71 14.38 -8.34 -19.58
CA HIS A 71 13.56 -9.45 -20.08
C HIS A 71 12.12 -9.02 -20.35
N HIS A 72 11.48 -8.37 -19.40
CA HIS A 72 10.05 -8.01 -19.49
C HIS A 72 9.79 -6.67 -20.15
N GLN A 73 10.78 -5.79 -20.24
CA GLN A 73 10.68 -4.44 -20.81
C GLN A 73 9.42 -3.68 -20.33
N PRO A 74 9.18 -3.56 -18.99
CA PRO A 74 7.97 -2.94 -18.51
C PRO A 74 7.92 -1.46 -18.87
N VAL A 75 6.73 -0.97 -19.20
CA VAL A 75 6.50 0.46 -19.47
C VAL A 75 6.40 1.28 -18.17
N GLY A 76 6.28 0.61 -17.03
CA GLY A 76 6.24 1.22 -15.70
C GLY A 76 6.42 0.19 -14.61
N VAL A 77 6.80 0.68 -13.44
CA VAL A 77 6.99 -0.10 -12.22
C VAL A 77 6.06 0.44 -11.14
N VAL A 78 5.37 -0.45 -10.42
CA VAL A 78 4.66 -0.10 -9.19
C VAL A 78 5.40 -0.76 -8.02
N HIS A 79 5.90 0.05 -7.08
CA HIS A 79 6.79 -0.39 -6.03
C HIS A 79 6.06 -0.51 -4.69
N PHE A 80 5.69 -1.74 -4.33
CA PHE A 80 5.09 -2.09 -3.03
C PHE A 80 6.09 -2.76 -2.07
N ALA A 81 7.13 -3.40 -2.58
CA ALA A 81 8.07 -4.17 -1.77
C ALA A 81 8.66 -3.33 -0.62
N GLY A 82 8.58 -3.88 0.59
CA GLY A 82 9.10 -3.26 1.80
C GLY A 82 8.33 -3.70 3.05
N ASP A 83 9.00 -3.57 4.19
CA ASP A 83 8.40 -3.82 5.51
C ASP A 83 7.46 -2.68 5.90
N LYS A 84 6.32 -2.99 6.56
CA LYS A 84 5.25 -2.02 6.83
C LYS A 84 4.81 -1.90 8.30
N ALA A 85 5.32 -2.75 9.20
CA ALA A 85 4.86 -2.79 10.58
C ALA A 85 5.53 -1.70 11.43
N VAL A 86 4.76 -0.68 11.83
CA VAL A 86 5.26 0.47 12.61
C VAL A 86 5.93 0.00 13.92
N GLY A 87 5.27 -0.87 14.70
CA GLY A 87 5.81 -1.37 15.97
C GLY A 87 7.11 -2.17 15.80
N GLU A 88 7.20 -3.03 14.79
CA GLU A 88 8.43 -3.77 14.48
C GLU A 88 9.56 -2.83 14.06
N SER A 89 9.24 -1.75 13.33
CA SER A 89 10.26 -0.78 12.90
C SER A 89 10.97 -0.11 14.07
N VAL A 90 10.26 0.10 15.18
CA VAL A 90 10.86 0.66 16.41
C VAL A 90 11.79 -0.35 17.06
N ALA A 91 11.42 -1.62 17.07
CA ALA A 91 12.25 -2.69 17.63
C ALA A 91 13.45 -3.05 16.74
N ASN A 92 13.32 -2.90 15.43
CA ASN A 92 14.30 -3.37 14.44
C ASN A 92 14.54 -2.33 13.31
N PRO A 93 15.00 -1.11 13.63
CA PRO A 93 15.07 -0.01 12.67
C PRO A 93 16.00 -0.29 11.47
N LEU A 94 17.12 -0.97 11.70
CA LEU A 94 18.08 -1.26 10.62
C LEU A 94 17.50 -2.20 9.56
N LYS A 95 16.62 -3.15 9.92
CA LYS A 95 15.87 -3.98 8.97
C LYS A 95 15.07 -3.11 8.02
N TYR A 96 14.32 -2.13 8.55
CA TYR A 96 13.50 -1.22 7.77
C TYR A 96 14.29 -0.32 6.84
N PHE A 97 15.39 0.24 7.32
CA PHE A 97 16.26 1.05 6.46
C PHE A 97 16.92 0.20 5.37
N HIS A 98 17.40 -1.00 5.71
CA HIS A 98 17.99 -1.91 4.73
C HIS A 98 16.99 -2.34 3.67
N HIS A 99 15.82 -2.87 4.05
CA HIS A 99 14.85 -3.40 3.10
C HIS A 99 14.15 -2.28 2.33
N ASN A 100 13.63 -1.25 3.01
CA ASN A 100 12.84 -0.23 2.33
C ASN A 100 13.70 0.74 1.52
N ILE A 101 14.72 1.36 2.16
CA ILE A 101 15.58 2.33 1.46
C ILE A 101 16.54 1.60 0.53
N GLY A 102 17.20 0.54 1.01
CA GLY A 102 18.11 -0.26 0.20
C GLY A 102 17.44 -0.86 -1.02
N GLY A 103 16.26 -1.46 -0.86
CA GLY A 103 15.45 -2.01 -1.96
C GLY A 103 15.04 -0.94 -2.97
N ALA A 104 14.60 0.25 -2.50
CA ALA A 104 14.26 1.35 -3.38
C ALA A 104 15.51 1.85 -4.16
N VAL A 105 16.67 2.00 -3.51
CA VAL A 105 17.92 2.39 -4.18
C VAL A 105 18.31 1.36 -5.24
N SER A 106 18.24 0.07 -4.90
CA SER A 106 18.54 -1.03 -5.83
C SER A 106 17.64 -0.98 -7.07
N LEU A 107 16.32 -0.86 -6.87
CA LEU A 107 15.36 -0.75 -7.97
C LEU A 107 15.62 0.48 -8.85
N LEU A 108 15.82 1.64 -8.25
CA LEU A 108 16.07 2.88 -8.99
C LEU A 108 17.36 2.83 -9.80
N ARG A 109 18.42 2.20 -9.27
CA ARG A 109 19.66 1.95 -9.99
C ARG A 109 19.46 1.02 -11.17
N ALA A 110 18.74 -0.09 -10.99
CA ALA A 110 18.44 -1.02 -12.07
C ALA A 110 17.63 -0.35 -13.19
N MET A 111 16.58 0.44 -12.83
CA MET A 111 15.79 1.20 -13.81
C MET A 111 16.63 2.22 -14.58
N ALA A 112 17.54 2.92 -13.91
CA ALA A 112 18.44 3.87 -14.53
C ALA A 112 19.44 3.18 -15.50
N ALA A 113 20.03 2.05 -15.10
CA ALA A 113 20.98 1.29 -15.89
C ALA A 113 20.33 0.75 -17.19
N VAL A 114 19.15 0.15 -17.09
CA VAL A 114 18.41 -0.39 -18.25
C VAL A 114 17.93 0.71 -19.19
N HIS A 115 17.64 1.91 -18.67
CA HIS A 115 17.35 3.06 -19.52
C HIS A 115 18.61 3.57 -20.22
N ALA A 116 19.73 3.66 -19.52
CA ALA A 116 20.98 4.18 -20.07
C ALA A 116 21.58 3.30 -21.18
N ASP A 117 21.39 1.98 -21.14
CA ASP A 117 21.85 1.05 -22.18
C ASP A 117 20.85 0.89 -23.34
N GLY A 118 19.73 1.59 -23.30
CA GLY A 118 18.69 1.57 -24.35
C GLY A 118 17.79 0.33 -24.34
N SER A 119 17.86 -0.52 -23.32
CA SER A 119 17.02 -1.70 -23.19
C SER A 119 15.59 -1.39 -22.69
N ALA A 120 15.36 -0.22 -22.09
CA ALA A 120 14.04 0.19 -21.64
C ALA A 120 13.21 0.74 -22.82
N PRO A 121 11.89 0.40 -22.91
CA PRO A 121 11.04 0.85 -24.01
C PRO A 121 10.74 2.35 -23.96
N GLN A 122 10.89 2.99 -22.80
CA GLN A 122 10.62 4.42 -22.59
C GLN A 122 11.31 4.96 -21.33
N GLN A 123 11.02 6.22 -20.98
CA GLN A 123 11.55 6.89 -19.79
C GLN A 123 11.17 6.11 -18.51
N PRO A 124 12.06 6.08 -17.49
CA PRO A 124 11.77 5.40 -16.25
C PRO A 124 10.48 5.93 -15.60
N THR A 125 9.48 5.06 -15.48
CA THR A 125 8.16 5.39 -14.96
C THR A 125 7.92 4.58 -13.67
N LEU A 126 7.69 5.27 -12.55
CA LEU A 126 7.53 4.67 -11.24
C LEU A 126 6.29 5.20 -10.52
N VAL A 127 5.45 4.30 -10.06
CA VAL A 127 4.43 4.58 -9.03
C VAL A 127 4.97 4.06 -7.70
N PHE A 128 5.15 4.95 -6.74
CA PHE A 128 5.68 4.61 -5.41
C PHE A 128 4.58 4.58 -4.35
N SER A 129 4.52 3.47 -3.66
CA SER A 129 3.67 3.20 -2.51
C SER A 129 4.22 3.91 -1.26
N SER A 130 3.83 5.17 -1.06
CA SER A 130 4.13 5.92 0.14
C SER A 130 3.03 5.76 1.20
N SER A 131 3.06 6.53 2.26
CA SER A 131 2.17 6.37 3.41
C SER A 131 1.87 7.71 4.06
N ALA A 132 0.68 7.84 4.66
CA ALA A 132 0.33 8.98 5.53
C ALA A 132 1.28 9.15 6.74
N THR A 133 2.07 8.11 7.08
CA THR A 133 3.07 8.21 8.17
C THR A 133 4.19 9.22 7.88
N VAL A 134 4.33 9.71 6.65
CA VAL A 134 5.26 10.79 6.29
C VAL A 134 4.81 12.18 6.80
N TYR A 135 3.58 12.30 7.30
CA TYR A 135 3.08 13.53 7.92
C TYR A 135 3.32 13.58 9.43
N GLY A 136 3.78 12.47 10.04
CA GLY A 136 4.05 12.39 11.47
C GLY A 136 2.80 12.59 12.31
N ASP A 137 2.81 13.61 13.18
CA ASP A 137 1.68 14.03 14.00
C ASP A 137 1.10 15.35 13.44
N PRO A 138 0.10 15.29 12.57
CA PRO A 138 -0.44 16.48 11.93
C PRO A 138 -1.24 17.31 12.94
N THR A 139 -1.06 18.63 12.90
CA THR A 139 -1.75 19.57 13.80
C THR A 139 -3.23 19.78 13.47
N THR A 140 -3.60 19.54 12.22
CA THR A 140 -4.98 19.70 11.71
C THR A 140 -5.33 18.59 10.73
N VAL A 141 -6.61 18.37 10.52
CA VAL A 141 -7.19 17.46 9.51
C VAL A 141 -8.36 18.17 8.81
N PRO A 142 -8.68 17.83 7.55
CA PRO A 142 -8.03 16.83 6.69
C PRO A 142 -6.62 17.24 6.26
N ILE A 143 -5.76 16.24 5.95
CA ILE A 143 -4.34 16.42 5.63
C ILE A 143 -4.19 16.67 4.13
N LEU A 144 -3.58 17.81 3.76
CA LEU A 144 -3.21 18.15 2.40
C LEU A 144 -1.78 17.67 2.06
N GLU A 145 -1.46 17.54 0.78
CA GLU A 145 -0.14 17.06 0.31
C GLU A 145 1.01 18.02 0.63
N ASP A 146 0.75 19.30 0.82
CA ASP A 146 1.71 20.35 1.16
C ASP A 146 1.96 20.49 2.67
N PHE A 147 1.27 19.69 3.51
CA PHE A 147 1.54 19.70 4.95
C PHE A 147 2.99 19.35 5.25
N PRO A 148 3.56 19.91 6.34
CA PRO A 148 4.90 19.58 6.77
C PRO A 148 5.10 18.08 6.91
N ARG A 149 6.21 17.57 6.35
CA ARG A 149 6.56 16.16 6.45
C ARG A 149 7.44 15.91 7.66
N SER A 150 7.09 14.90 8.44
CA SER A 150 7.85 14.41 9.59
C SER A 150 7.58 12.92 9.79
N HIS A 151 8.15 12.33 10.81
CA HIS A 151 7.94 10.90 11.10
C HIS A 151 7.91 10.65 12.61
N THR A 152 7.13 9.65 13.02
CA THR A 152 7.06 9.17 14.42
C THR A 152 7.63 7.75 14.57
N SER A 153 8.10 7.15 13.48
CA SER A 153 8.66 5.79 13.48
C SER A 153 9.72 5.59 12.39
N PRO A 154 10.63 4.62 12.52
CA PRO A 154 11.58 4.26 11.48
C PRO A 154 10.92 3.84 10.15
N TYR A 155 9.73 3.20 10.20
CA TYR A 155 8.95 2.94 9.00
C TYR A 155 8.56 4.24 8.27
N GLY A 156 7.93 5.19 8.98
CA GLY A 156 7.59 6.50 8.41
C GLY A 156 8.82 7.24 7.89
N HIS A 157 9.93 7.16 8.62
CA HIS A 157 11.21 7.74 8.18
C HIS A 157 11.72 7.10 6.88
N SER A 158 11.66 5.78 6.76
CA SER A 158 12.08 5.10 5.52
C SER A 158 11.27 5.56 4.31
N LYS A 159 9.94 5.75 4.45
CA LYS A 159 9.09 6.28 3.37
C LYS A 159 9.43 7.72 3.04
N LEU A 160 9.67 8.56 4.05
CA LEU A 160 10.08 9.95 3.87
C LEU A 160 11.39 10.08 3.10
N VAL A 161 12.42 9.31 3.49
CA VAL A 161 13.73 9.29 2.80
C VAL A 161 13.57 8.87 1.33
N ILE A 162 12.73 7.88 1.04
CA ILE A 162 12.48 7.47 -0.34
C ILE A 162 11.79 8.60 -1.11
N GLU A 163 10.79 9.30 -0.53
CA GLU A 163 10.18 10.45 -1.19
C GLU A 163 11.21 11.56 -1.51
N ASP A 164 12.16 11.81 -0.62
CA ASP A 164 13.23 12.80 -0.84
C ASP A 164 14.16 12.37 -1.99
N MET A 165 14.55 11.08 -2.04
CA MET A 165 15.29 10.54 -3.18
C MET A 165 14.52 10.69 -4.50
N LEU A 166 13.22 10.35 -4.50
CA LEU A 166 12.37 10.47 -5.68
C LEU A 166 12.19 11.94 -6.12
N SER A 167 12.11 12.87 -5.16
CA SER A 167 12.07 14.30 -5.45
C SER A 167 13.36 14.78 -6.13
N ALA A 168 14.53 14.32 -5.67
CA ALA A 168 15.79 14.63 -6.31
C ALA A 168 15.86 14.07 -7.75
N LEU A 169 15.41 12.83 -7.97
CA LEU A 169 15.39 12.21 -9.30
C LEU A 169 14.47 12.95 -10.30
N ARG A 170 13.34 13.51 -9.85
CA ARG A 170 12.48 14.34 -10.71
C ARG A 170 13.19 15.56 -11.29
N GLN A 171 14.25 16.03 -10.65
CA GLN A 171 14.99 17.22 -11.06
C GLN A 171 16.18 16.90 -11.98
N THR A 172 16.65 15.64 -12.02
CA THR A 172 17.89 15.26 -12.74
C THR A 172 17.81 15.52 -14.24
N GLY A 173 16.69 15.20 -14.90
CA GLY A 173 16.50 15.42 -16.34
C GLY A 173 16.54 16.91 -16.74
N ALA A 174 16.22 17.81 -15.83
CA ALA A 174 16.32 19.26 -16.05
C ALA A 174 17.75 19.79 -15.91
N VAL A 175 18.57 19.10 -15.10
CA VAL A 175 19.97 19.52 -14.79
C VAL A 175 20.97 18.91 -15.77
N SER A 176 20.75 17.69 -16.22
CA SER A 176 21.65 16.98 -17.12
C SER A 176 20.87 16.27 -18.23
N PRO A 177 21.04 16.69 -19.51
CA PRO A 177 20.39 16.00 -20.63
C PRO A 177 20.80 14.53 -20.79
N ALA A 178 21.91 14.11 -20.19
CA ALA A 178 22.35 12.72 -20.16
C ALA A 178 21.63 11.87 -19.12
N SER A 179 20.90 12.49 -18.19
CA SER A 179 20.12 11.79 -17.17
C SER A 179 18.69 11.56 -17.64
N PRO A 180 18.05 10.43 -17.26
CA PRO A 180 16.68 10.16 -17.65
C PRO A 180 15.69 11.18 -17.08
N ALA A 181 14.66 11.50 -17.85
CA ALA A 181 13.52 12.27 -17.37
C ALA A 181 12.55 11.34 -16.63
N TRP A 182 12.71 11.22 -15.31
CA TRP A 182 11.89 10.35 -14.48
C TRP A 182 10.44 10.79 -14.43
N ARG A 183 9.54 9.81 -14.59
CA ARG A 183 8.08 9.96 -14.38
C ARG A 183 7.71 9.26 -13.08
N ILE A 184 7.42 10.03 -12.05
CA ILE A 184 7.24 9.50 -10.70
C ILE A 184 5.90 9.96 -10.11
N GLY A 185 5.03 9.01 -9.78
CA GLY A 185 3.83 9.18 -8.99
C GLY A 185 4.06 8.69 -7.56
N VAL A 186 3.96 9.58 -6.58
CA VAL A 186 4.03 9.22 -5.16
C VAL A 186 2.62 9.20 -4.61
N LEU A 187 2.20 8.04 -4.08
CA LEU A 187 0.87 7.84 -3.52
C LEU A 187 0.98 7.69 -2.00
N ARG A 188 0.50 8.70 -1.27
CA ARG A 188 0.42 8.68 0.20
C ARG A 188 -0.94 8.17 0.61
N TYR A 189 -1.05 6.89 0.93
CA TYR A 189 -2.32 6.35 1.35
C TYR A 189 -2.40 6.12 2.86
N PHE A 190 -3.64 6.05 3.33
CA PHE A 190 -3.98 6.00 4.73
C PHE A 190 -4.13 4.54 5.18
N ASN A 191 -5.29 4.08 5.59
CA ASN A 191 -5.45 2.75 6.16
C ASN A 191 -6.19 1.82 5.18
N PRO A 192 -5.49 1.01 4.36
CA PRO A 192 -6.15 0.04 3.49
C PRO A 192 -6.95 -0.97 4.31
N ALA A 193 -8.17 -1.25 3.87
CA ALA A 193 -9.08 -2.20 4.50
C ALA A 193 -9.89 -2.95 3.43
N GLY A 194 -10.61 -3.99 3.83
CA GLY A 194 -11.42 -4.79 2.92
C GLY A 194 -10.64 -5.95 2.28
N ALA A 195 -11.25 -6.53 1.28
CA ALA A 195 -10.71 -7.67 0.53
C ALA A 195 -11.33 -7.65 -0.88
N HIS A 196 -10.95 -8.60 -1.73
CA HIS A 196 -11.61 -8.79 -3.00
C HIS A 196 -13.00 -9.43 -2.79
N GLU A 197 -13.99 -8.97 -3.55
CA GLU A 197 -15.39 -9.43 -3.47
C GLU A 197 -15.57 -10.94 -3.64
N SER A 198 -14.64 -11.61 -4.33
CA SER A 198 -14.67 -13.08 -4.46
C SER A 198 -14.39 -13.82 -3.15
N GLY A 199 -13.83 -13.16 -2.12
CA GLY A 199 -13.34 -13.80 -0.90
C GLY A 199 -12.12 -14.70 -1.10
N LEU A 200 -11.45 -14.64 -2.27
CA LEU A 200 -10.27 -15.46 -2.58
C LEU A 200 -8.96 -14.80 -2.11
N ILE A 201 -8.87 -13.48 -2.13
CA ILE A 201 -7.71 -12.71 -1.66
C ILE A 201 -8.11 -11.64 -0.67
N GLY A 202 -7.25 -11.40 0.32
CA GLY A 202 -7.45 -10.42 1.38
C GLY A 202 -6.17 -10.18 2.16
N GLU A 203 -6.24 -9.48 3.29
CA GLU A 203 -5.08 -9.23 4.14
C GLU A 203 -4.81 -10.42 5.06
N ASP A 204 -3.66 -11.09 4.87
CA ASP A 204 -3.18 -12.20 5.70
C ASP A 204 -1.73 -11.98 6.11
N PRO A 205 -1.47 -11.18 7.16
CA PRO A 205 -0.12 -10.97 7.65
C PRO A 205 0.46 -12.26 8.24
N ALA A 206 1.76 -12.50 8.01
CA ALA A 206 2.45 -13.71 8.50
C ALA A 206 2.43 -13.84 10.03
N ASP A 207 2.44 -12.69 10.73
CA ASP A 207 2.45 -12.58 12.18
C ASP A 207 1.11 -12.00 12.72
N ILE A 208 1.13 -11.57 13.99
CA ILE A 208 -0.02 -10.89 14.60
C ILE A 208 -0.34 -9.63 13.77
N PRO A 209 -1.62 -9.46 13.33
CA PRO A 209 -1.99 -8.29 12.56
C PRO A 209 -1.69 -6.98 13.29
N ASN A 210 -0.99 -6.09 12.62
CA ASN A 210 -0.76 -4.71 13.10
C ASN A 210 -1.91 -3.77 12.67
N ASN A 211 -2.59 -4.09 11.56
CA ASN A 211 -3.74 -3.34 11.09
C ASN A 211 -5.01 -3.75 11.85
N LEU A 212 -5.92 -2.78 12.04
CA LEU A 212 -7.15 -2.98 12.81
C LEU A 212 -8.08 -4.01 12.14
N MET A 213 -8.35 -3.88 10.83
CA MET A 213 -9.36 -4.70 10.15
C MET A 213 -9.08 -6.21 10.24
N PRO A 214 -7.89 -6.75 9.88
CA PRO A 214 -7.63 -8.17 10.01
C PRO A 214 -7.65 -8.64 11.48
N TYR A 215 -7.25 -7.78 12.42
CA TYR A 215 -7.33 -8.14 13.85
C TYR A 215 -8.80 -8.30 14.29
N VAL A 216 -9.66 -7.35 13.92
CA VAL A 216 -11.10 -7.36 14.25
C VAL A 216 -11.81 -8.57 13.63
N THR A 217 -11.52 -8.89 12.36
CA THR A 217 -12.11 -10.05 11.69
C THR A 217 -11.63 -11.38 12.28
N GLN A 218 -10.36 -11.46 12.75
CA GLN A 218 -9.86 -12.62 13.51
C GLN A 218 -10.55 -12.78 14.86
N VAL A 219 -10.95 -11.69 15.53
CA VAL A 219 -11.79 -11.76 16.73
C VAL A 219 -13.20 -12.24 16.38
N ALA A 220 -13.81 -11.67 15.34
CA ALA A 220 -15.15 -12.05 14.91
C ALA A 220 -15.28 -13.52 14.49
N VAL A 221 -14.24 -14.11 13.91
CA VAL A 221 -14.20 -15.55 13.55
C VAL A 221 -13.82 -16.46 14.74
N GLY A 222 -13.45 -15.87 15.89
CA GLY A 222 -13.14 -16.61 17.11
C GLY A 222 -11.67 -17.02 17.29
N GLN A 223 -10.77 -16.57 16.43
CA GLN A 223 -9.33 -16.86 16.56
C GLN A 223 -8.66 -16.08 17.70
N ARG A 224 -9.24 -14.93 18.08
CA ARG A 224 -8.74 -14.07 19.16
C ARG A 224 -9.84 -13.77 20.14
N PRO A 225 -9.52 -13.61 21.44
CA PRO A 225 -10.53 -13.44 22.47
C PRO A 225 -11.17 -12.03 22.47
N HIS A 226 -10.44 -10.99 22.08
CA HIS A 226 -10.92 -9.61 22.09
C HIS A 226 -9.98 -8.68 21.29
N VAL A 227 -10.49 -7.50 20.93
CA VAL A 227 -9.69 -6.39 20.38
C VAL A 227 -9.17 -5.52 21.52
N ASN A 228 -7.90 -5.14 21.50
CA ASN A 228 -7.37 -4.07 22.35
C ASN A 228 -7.61 -2.74 21.64
N VAL A 229 -8.44 -1.88 22.24
CA VAL A 229 -8.68 -0.50 21.80
C VAL A 229 -7.70 0.40 22.54
N PHE A 230 -6.70 0.90 21.84
CA PHE A 230 -5.60 1.67 22.41
C PHE A 230 -5.97 3.14 22.55
N GLY A 231 -6.12 3.61 23.80
CA GLY A 231 -6.61 4.92 24.16
C GLY A 231 -8.15 5.01 24.16
N SER A 232 -8.68 5.69 25.19
CA SER A 232 -10.10 5.98 25.34
C SER A 232 -10.35 7.45 25.73
N ASP A 233 -9.31 8.26 25.63
CA ASP A 233 -9.23 9.63 26.11
C ASP A 233 -8.67 10.61 25.06
N TYR A 234 -8.70 10.21 23.76
CA TYR A 234 -8.37 11.13 22.66
C TYR A 234 -9.44 12.22 22.52
N PRO A 235 -9.08 13.43 22.04
CA PRO A 235 -10.05 14.49 21.75
C PRO A 235 -10.82 14.19 20.45
N THR A 236 -11.56 13.10 20.46
CA THR A 236 -12.37 12.57 19.35
C THR A 236 -13.79 12.27 19.87
N PRO A 237 -14.80 12.10 18.98
CA PRO A 237 -16.19 11.96 19.42
C PRO A 237 -16.47 10.82 20.42
N ASP A 238 -15.73 9.70 20.32
CA ASP A 238 -15.88 8.54 21.20
C ASP A 238 -14.64 8.23 22.04
N GLY A 239 -13.66 9.12 22.02
CA GLY A 239 -12.41 9.00 22.78
C GLY A 239 -11.38 8.05 22.14
N THR A 240 -11.70 7.39 21.02
CA THR A 240 -10.76 6.48 20.34
C THR A 240 -10.10 7.12 19.13
N GLY A 241 -9.00 6.54 18.66
CA GLY A 241 -8.28 7.09 17.50
C GLY A 241 -9.13 7.07 16.22
N VAL A 242 -9.02 8.12 15.40
CA VAL A 242 -9.74 8.29 14.13
C VAL A 242 -8.78 8.13 12.96
N ARG A 243 -9.15 7.31 11.97
CA ARG A 243 -8.34 7.03 10.79
C ARG A 243 -9.19 7.10 9.53
N ASP A 244 -8.55 7.36 8.40
CA ASP A 244 -9.14 7.24 7.07
C ASP A 244 -8.96 5.79 6.60
N PHE A 245 -10.04 5.04 6.54
CA PHE A 245 -10.02 3.69 5.97
C PHE A 245 -10.41 3.75 4.50
N ILE A 246 -9.58 3.18 3.65
CA ILE A 246 -9.81 3.13 2.20
C ILE A 246 -9.93 1.67 1.76
N HIS A 247 -10.93 1.37 0.93
CA HIS A 247 -11.07 0.02 0.37
C HIS A 247 -9.87 -0.33 -0.51
N VAL A 248 -9.30 -1.53 -0.32
CA VAL A 248 -8.10 -1.96 -1.06
C VAL A 248 -8.31 -1.99 -2.58
N GLN A 249 -9.54 -2.26 -3.06
CA GLN A 249 -9.86 -2.19 -4.50
C GLN A 249 -9.90 -0.74 -5.02
N ASP A 250 -10.38 0.23 -4.23
CA ASP A 250 -10.31 1.64 -4.60
C ASP A 250 -8.86 2.12 -4.62
N LEU A 251 -8.06 1.68 -3.64
CA LEU A 251 -6.63 1.95 -3.62
C LEU A 251 -5.93 1.34 -4.84
N ALA A 252 -6.25 0.11 -5.24
CA ALA A 252 -5.74 -0.53 -6.44
C ALA A 252 -6.09 0.26 -7.71
N ALA A 253 -7.35 0.71 -7.83
CA ALA A 253 -7.77 1.59 -8.91
C ALA A 253 -7.00 2.93 -8.93
N GLY A 254 -6.66 3.47 -7.76
CA GLY A 254 -5.80 4.66 -7.62
C GLY A 254 -4.38 4.44 -8.19
N HIS A 255 -3.80 3.26 -8.01
CA HIS A 255 -2.50 2.92 -8.61
C HIS A 255 -2.58 2.84 -10.14
N VAL A 256 -3.66 2.28 -10.68
CA VAL A 256 -3.91 2.24 -12.13
C VAL A 256 -4.07 3.65 -12.70
N ALA A 257 -4.87 4.49 -12.05
CA ALA A 257 -5.07 5.89 -12.47
C ALA A 257 -3.75 6.68 -12.45
N ALA A 258 -2.95 6.50 -11.39
CA ALA A 258 -1.64 7.11 -11.27
C ALA A 258 -0.69 6.68 -12.41
N LEU A 259 -0.63 5.37 -12.70
CA LEU A 259 0.20 4.84 -13.79
C LEU A 259 -0.22 5.41 -15.14
N ARG A 260 -1.53 5.40 -15.47
CA ARG A 260 -2.06 6.00 -16.71
C ARG A 260 -1.69 7.47 -16.83
N THR A 261 -1.88 8.24 -15.77
CA THR A 261 -1.53 9.67 -15.76
C THR A 261 -0.05 9.90 -16.06
N LEU A 262 0.86 9.08 -15.50
CA LEU A 262 2.29 9.17 -15.80
C LEU A 262 2.62 8.82 -17.25
N LEU A 263 1.96 7.80 -17.81
CA LEU A 263 2.19 7.35 -19.20
C LEU A 263 1.63 8.37 -20.21
N ASP A 264 0.47 8.96 -19.92
CA ASP A 264 -0.24 9.85 -20.84
C ASP A 264 0.31 11.29 -20.82
N HIS A 265 0.66 11.79 -19.63
CA HIS A 265 0.99 13.23 -19.45
C HIS A 265 2.46 13.53 -19.20
N ASN A 266 3.31 12.53 -18.99
CA ASN A 266 4.75 12.70 -18.73
C ASN A 266 5.05 13.64 -17.51
N LYS A 267 4.15 13.75 -16.56
CA LYS A 267 4.26 14.70 -15.45
C LYS A 267 4.23 13.97 -14.11
N SER A 268 5.29 14.15 -13.32
CA SER A 268 5.39 13.61 -11.97
C SER A 268 4.44 14.34 -11.00
N PHE A 269 3.95 13.62 -9.99
CA PHE A 269 3.05 14.16 -8.97
C PHE A 269 3.22 13.46 -7.63
N THR A 270 2.61 14.04 -6.59
CA THR A 270 2.41 13.43 -5.27
C THR A 270 0.97 13.68 -4.88
N VAL A 271 0.22 12.65 -4.46
CA VAL A 271 -1.18 12.74 -4.08
C VAL A 271 -1.50 11.88 -2.87
N ASN A 272 -2.48 12.32 -2.09
CA ASN A 272 -3.10 11.51 -1.05
C ASN A 272 -4.15 10.58 -1.65
N LEU A 273 -4.18 9.32 -1.20
CA LEU A 273 -5.25 8.39 -1.51
C LEU A 273 -5.98 8.00 -0.20
N GLY A 274 -7.14 8.55 -0.01
CA GLY A 274 -8.03 8.34 1.12
C GLY A 274 -9.47 8.60 0.72
N THR A 275 -10.39 8.42 1.67
CA THR A 275 -11.82 8.72 1.47
C THR A 275 -12.16 10.17 1.85
N GLY A 276 -11.25 10.86 2.54
CA GLY A 276 -11.51 12.17 3.15
C GLY A 276 -12.38 12.08 4.41
N ARG A 277 -12.66 10.89 4.90
CA ARG A 277 -13.52 10.65 6.05
C ARG A 277 -12.77 9.95 7.19
N GLY A 278 -12.74 10.58 8.34
CA GLY A 278 -12.25 9.97 9.56
C GLY A 278 -13.27 9.01 10.17
N VAL A 279 -12.84 7.80 10.52
CA VAL A 279 -13.65 6.76 11.16
C VAL A 279 -12.92 6.32 12.44
N SER A 280 -13.64 6.24 13.56
CA SER A 280 -13.09 5.84 14.85
C SER A 280 -12.89 4.32 14.94
N VAL A 281 -12.05 3.88 15.87
CA VAL A 281 -11.88 2.44 16.15
C VAL A 281 -13.21 1.80 16.53
N LEU A 282 -14.01 2.41 17.39
CA LEU A 282 -15.31 1.86 17.80
C LEU A 282 -16.33 1.82 16.65
N GLU A 283 -16.30 2.79 15.72
CA GLU A 283 -17.13 2.74 14.51
C GLU A 283 -16.79 1.53 13.64
N VAL A 284 -15.48 1.22 13.45
CA VAL A 284 -15.05 0.03 12.72
C VAL A 284 -15.55 -1.26 13.41
N LEU A 285 -15.40 -1.38 14.74
CA LEU A 285 -15.87 -2.55 15.46
C LEU A 285 -17.37 -2.76 15.25
N ARG A 286 -18.18 -1.70 15.42
CA ARG A 286 -19.62 -1.75 15.20
C ARG A 286 -19.99 -2.08 13.75
N ALA A 287 -19.24 -1.58 12.77
CA ALA A 287 -19.47 -1.91 11.37
C ALA A 287 -19.18 -3.40 11.09
N VAL A 288 -18.11 -3.97 11.63
CA VAL A 288 -17.84 -5.41 11.52
C VAL A 288 -18.92 -6.23 12.23
N GLU A 289 -19.40 -5.83 13.39
CA GLU A 289 -20.53 -6.53 14.08
C GLU A 289 -21.79 -6.55 13.22
N ARG A 290 -22.14 -5.41 12.59
CA ARG A 290 -23.31 -5.33 11.70
C ARG A 290 -23.17 -6.21 10.47
N THR A 291 -22.01 -6.19 9.82
CA THR A 291 -21.80 -6.90 8.55
C THR A 291 -21.54 -8.39 8.72
N SER A 292 -20.93 -8.80 9.83
CA SER A 292 -20.63 -10.21 10.13
C SER A 292 -21.75 -10.94 10.87
N GLY A 293 -22.64 -10.20 11.56
CA GLY A 293 -23.60 -10.77 12.53
C GLY A 293 -22.92 -11.41 13.75
N ARG A 294 -21.64 -11.06 14.00
CA ARG A 294 -20.84 -11.59 15.13
C ARG A 294 -20.53 -10.48 16.13
N THR A 295 -20.57 -10.79 17.40
CA THR A 295 -20.07 -9.89 18.44
C THR A 295 -18.54 -9.79 18.36
N VAL A 296 -18.02 -8.59 18.54
CA VAL A 296 -16.58 -8.30 18.59
C VAL A 296 -16.21 -7.79 19.99
N PRO A 297 -15.86 -8.68 20.92
CA PRO A 297 -15.42 -8.27 22.25
C PRO A 297 -14.19 -7.36 22.18
N PHE A 298 -14.15 -6.32 23.01
CA PHE A 298 -12.99 -5.44 23.09
C PHE A 298 -12.67 -5.03 24.53
N LYS A 299 -11.45 -4.55 24.74
CA LYS A 299 -10.98 -3.95 25.99
C LYS A 299 -10.20 -2.70 25.70
N PHE A 300 -10.36 -1.68 26.52
CA PHE A 300 -9.50 -0.51 26.45
C PHE A 300 -8.10 -0.83 27.01
N ALA A 301 -7.10 -0.31 26.33
CA ALA A 301 -5.70 -0.40 26.71
C ALA A 301 -5.05 1.01 26.66
N PRO A 302 -3.93 1.23 27.35
CA PRO A 302 -3.21 2.50 27.26
C PRO A 302 -2.87 2.87 25.82
N ARG A 303 -2.74 4.18 25.53
CA ARG A 303 -2.30 4.67 24.21
C ARG A 303 -0.98 4.01 23.79
N ARG A 304 -0.83 3.67 22.51
CA ARG A 304 0.46 3.24 21.96
C ARG A 304 1.34 4.46 21.71
N ALA A 305 2.63 4.31 21.91
CA ALA A 305 3.60 5.35 21.55
C ALA A 305 3.53 5.63 20.04
N GLY A 306 3.46 6.91 19.67
CA GLY A 306 3.41 7.34 18.27
C GLY A 306 2.00 7.31 17.64
N ASP A 307 0.95 6.87 18.35
CA ASP A 307 -0.43 6.99 17.85
C ASP A 307 -0.93 8.44 17.98
N VAL A 308 -1.49 8.96 16.88
CA VAL A 308 -2.10 10.28 16.80
C VAL A 308 -3.62 10.19 16.98
N ALA A 309 -4.25 11.28 17.46
CA ALA A 309 -5.69 11.32 17.71
C ALA A 309 -6.49 11.13 16.41
N GLN A 310 -6.14 11.85 15.34
CA GLN A 310 -6.86 11.85 14.08
C GLN A 310 -5.87 11.89 12.91
N CYS A 311 -6.16 11.11 11.86
CA CYS A 311 -5.37 11.09 10.64
C CYS A 311 -6.28 10.69 9.46
N TYR A 312 -6.71 11.68 8.65
CA TYR A 312 -7.50 11.46 7.43
C TYR A 312 -7.15 12.48 6.36
N ALA A 313 -7.31 12.06 5.09
CA ALA A 313 -6.86 12.78 3.91
C ALA A 313 -7.77 13.96 3.52
N ASP A 314 -7.18 14.95 2.84
CA ASP A 314 -7.85 15.60 1.72
C ASP A 314 -7.42 14.86 0.44
N ALA A 315 -8.36 14.30 -0.32
CA ALA A 315 -8.10 13.56 -1.55
C ALA A 315 -8.49 14.36 -2.81
N SER A 316 -8.76 15.64 -2.69
CA SER A 316 -9.22 16.50 -3.79
C SER A 316 -8.18 16.61 -4.92
N LEU A 317 -6.89 16.62 -4.59
CA LEU A 317 -5.81 16.66 -5.58
C LEU A 317 -5.77 15.37 -6.41
N ALA A 318 -5.97 14.20 -5.80
CA ALA A 318 -6.06 12.93 -6.54
C ALA A 318 -7.26 12.93 -7.49
N LYS A 319 -8.41 13.42 -7.06
CA LYS A 319 -9.59 13.59 -7.93
C LYS A 319 -9.30 14.51 -9.11
N HIS A 320 -8.63 15.64 -8.87
CA HIS A 320 -8.30 16.61 -9.92
C HIS A 320 -7.26 16.08 -10.92
N LEU A 321 -6.16 15.49 -10.43
CA LEU A 321 -5.05 15.06 -11.28
C LEU A 321 -5.24 13.70 -11.94
N LEU A 322 -5.88 12.76 -11.22
CA LEU A 322 -6.01 11.37 -11.65
C LEU A 322 -7.42 11.03 -12.13
N GLY A 323 -8.41 11.91 -11.92
CA GLY A 323 -9.82 11.58 -12.12
C GLY A 323 -10.32 10.46 -11.20
N TRP A 324 -9.65 10.25 -10.05
CA TRP A 324 -9.90 9.15 -9.14
C TRP A 324 -10.50 9.63 -7.81
N GLU A 325 -11.42 8.86 -7.28
CA GLU A 325 -11.93 9.00 -5.91
C GLU A 325 -12.26 7.62 -5.32
N ALA A 326 -12.22 7.50 -4.00
CA ALA A 326 -12.66 6.31 -3.29
C ALA A 326 -14.19 6.24 -3.30
N LEU A 327 -14.75 5.11 -3.71
CA LEU A 327 -16.19 4.93 -3.90
C LEU A 327 -16.84 4.02 -2.86
N ARG A 328 -16.06 3.07 -2.31
CA ARG A 328 -16.60 2.03 -1.41
C ARG A 328 -16.70 2.52 0.01
N SER A 329 -17.82 2.17 0.63
CA SER A 329 -18.17 2.52 2.02
C SER A 329 -17.40 1.69 3.05
N LEU A 330 -17.45 2.11 4.32
CA LEU A 330 -16.93 1.33 5.45
C LEU A 330 -17.64 -0.02 5.57
N GLU A 331 -18.95 -0.06 5.33
CA GLU A 331 -19.75 -1.27 5.37
C GLU A 331 -19.27 -2.28 4.31
N GLU A 332 -18.97 -1.84 3.09
CA GLU A 332 -18.42 -2.71 2.04
C GLU A 332 -17.02 -3.21 2.42
N MET A 333 -16.15 -2.34 2.96
CA MET A 333 -14.84 -2.76 3.48
C MET A 333 -14.96 -3.87 4.52
N CYS A 334 -15.88 -3.70 5.48
CA CYS A 334 -16.11 -4.68 6.54
C CYS A 334 -16.73 -5.98 6.00
N ALA A 335 -17.69 -5.89 5.06
CA ALA A 335 -18.33 -7.05 4.45
C ALA A 335 -17.36 -7.89 3.65
N ASP A 336 -16.49 -7.27 2.85
CA ASP A 336 -15.51 -7.98 2.04
C ASP A 336 -14.38 -8.55 2.90
N ALA A 337 -13.90 -7.81 3.92
CA ALA A 337 -12.95 -8.34 4.89
C ALA A 337 -13.52 -9.55 5.66
N TRP A 338 -14.79 -9.49 6.05
CA TRP A 338 -15.47 -10.62 6.71
C TRP A 338 -15.64 -11.81 5.77
N ARG A 339 -16.06 -11.58 4.52
CA ARG A 339 -16.17 -12.66 3.50
C ARG A 339 -14.85 -13.39 3.33
N TRP A 340 -13.75 -12.63 3.20
CA TRP A 340 -12.41 -13.21 3.16
C TRP A 340 -12.08 -14.01 4.42
N GLN A 341 -12.18 -13.41 5.60
CA GLN A 341 -11.78 -14.05 6.86
C GLN A 341 -12.64 -15.27 7.20
N SER A 342 -13.95 -15.22 6.97
CA SER A 342 -14.86 -16.35 7.25
C SER A 342 -14.65 -17.53 6.32
N ALA A 343 -14.30 -17.29 5.06
CA ALA A 343 -13.96 -18.32 4.09
C ALA A 343 -12.52 -18.86 4.26
N ASN A 344 -11.65 -18.08 4.90
CA ASN A 344 -10.24 -18.40 5.11
C ASN A 344 -9.86 -18.16 6.59
N PRO A 345 -10.41 -18.93 7.54
CA PRO A 345 -10.16 -18.68 8.96
C PRO A 345 -8.66 -18.76 9.31
N ASN A 346 -7.89 -19.60 8.64
CA ASN A 346 -6.43 -19.72 8.83
C ASN A 346 -5.61 -18.93 7.77
N GLY A 347 -6.23 -17.98 7.07
CA GLY A 347 -5.60 -17.21 6.01
C GLY A 347 -5.30 -18.07 4.77
N TYR A 348 -4.13 -17.79 4.15
CA TYR A 348 -3.68 -18.56 2.98
C TYR A 348 -3.09 -19.94 3.32
N ARG A 349 -2.93 -20.25 4.60
CA ARG A 349 -2.31 -21.49 5.07
C ARG A 349 -3.29 -22.69 5.11
N GLY A 350 -4.58 -22.47 4.82
CA GLY A 350 -5.62 -23.51 4.71
C GLY A 350 -6.28 -23.83 6.03
#